data_f7136e72576cbc134baa3502b8dfcf60
#
_entry.id   f7136e72576cbc134baa3502b8dfcf60
#
_cell.length_a   1.000
_cell.length_b   1.000
_cell.length_c   1.000
_cell.angle_alpha   90.00
_cell.angle_beta   90.00
_cell.angle_gamma   90.00
#
_symmetry.space_group_name_H-M   'P 1'
#
loop_
_entity.id
_entity.type
_entity.pdbx_description
1 polymer ?
#
loop_
_entity_poly.entity_id
_entity_poly.type
_entity_poly.pdbx_seq_one_letter_code
_entity_poly.pdbx_strand_id
1 'polypeptide(L)'
;ANSYYNRGLEMAKERNLSGAARFLKRALQFNKYHTDARNLLGLIFYEMGETSDALIQWVISINLQPDNNRADHYLDEVQRKPGQLEIASQMVKKFNQALFYAQNDSDDLAVLQLKRIVDEKPNFVKAHLLLALLYMEHGDYTKAGKSLFKVLQIDNNNEKATRYMEYVKSRT
;
A
#
# COMPACT_ATOMS: atom_id res chain seq x y z
N ALA A 1 17.62 -9.96 -12.78
CA ALA A 1 16.39 -9.15 -12.76
C ALA A 1 15.15 -9.99 -13.05
N ASN A 2 15.18 -10.81 -14.10
CA ASN A 2 14.03 -11.64 -14.49
C ASN A 2 13.65 -12.67 -13.42
N SER A 3 14.62 -13.24 -12.72
CA SER A 3 14.36 -14.20 -11.64
C SER A 3 13.56 -13.54 -10.50
N TYR A 4 13.96 -12.35 -10.10
CA TYR A 4 13.24 -11.58 -9.07
C TYR A 4 11.86 -11.14 -9.57
N TYR A 5 11.76 -10.72 -10.82
CA TYR A 5 10.48 -10.34 -11.43
C TYR A 5 9.51 -11.53 -11.43
N ASN A 6 9.97 -12.70 -11.89
CA ASN A 6 9.14 -13.89 -11.96
C ASN A 6 8.65 -14.31 -10.57
N ARG A 7 9.52 -14.24 -9.57
CA ARG A 7 9.12 -14.55 -8.19
C ARG A 7 8.09 -13.53 -7.69
N GLY A 8 8.31 -12.26 -7.96
CA GLY A 8 7.35 -11.21 -7.61
C GLY A 8 6.00 -11.43 -8.27
N LEU A 9 5.98 -11.82 -9.54
CA LEU A 9 4.75 -12.12 -10.27
C LEU A 9 3.97 -13.27 -9.62
N GLU A 10 4.65 -14.35 -9.25
CA GLU A 10 4.02 -15.48 -8.56
C GLU A 10 3.40 -15.04 -7.22
N MET A 11 4.14 -14.28 -6.45
CA MET A 11 3.67 -13.77 -5.16
C MET A 11 2.46 -12.85 -5.32
N ALA A 12 2.44 -12.03 -6.36
CA ALA A 12 1.30 -11.17 -6.67
C ALA A 12 0.05 -11.99 -6.98
N LYS A 13 0.20 -13.08 -7.75
CA LYS A 13 -0.91 -13.99 -8.06
C LYS A 13 -1.48 -14.64 -6.79
N GLU A 14 -0.65 -14.88 -5.80
CA GLU A 14 -1.04 -15.45 -4.51
C GLU A 14 -1.56 -14.39 -3.54
N ARG A 15 -1.68 -13.13 -3.96
CA ARG A 15 -2.08 -11.99 -3.13
C ARG A 15 -1.12 -11.70 -1.98
N ASN A 16 0.11 -12.15 -2.09
CA ASN A 16 1.20 -11.75 -1.19
C ASN A 16 1.82 -10.46 -1.75
N LEU A 17 1.11 -9.34 -1.57
CA LEU A 17 1.43 -8.08 -2.25
C LEU A 17 2.71 -7.45 -1.72
N SER A 18 2.90 -7.37 -0.42
CA SER A 18 4.12 -6.82 0.17
C SER A 18 5.35 -7.65 -0.18
N GLY A 19 5.21 -8.98 -0.20
CA GLY A 19 6.27 -9.86 -0.65
C GLY A 19 6.61 -9.65 -2.11
N ALA A 20 5.58 -9.55 -2.96
CA ALA A 20 5.76 -9.26 -4.39
C ALA A 20 6.48 -7.93 -4.59
N ALA A 21 6.06 -6.87 -3.90
CA ALA A 21 6.70 -5.55 -3.99
C ALA A 21 8.18 -5.62 -3.65
N ARG A 22 8.55 -6.39 -2.62
CA ARG A 22 9.94 -6.57 -2.21
C ARG A 22 10.79 -7.18 -3.32
N PHE A 23 10.31 -8.25 -3.96
CA PHE A 23 11.01 -8.90 -5.06
C PHE A 23 11.09 -8.02 -6.30
N LEU A 24 10.02 -7.26 -6.60
CA LEU A 24 10.02 -6.34 -7.74
C LEU A 24 10.98 -5.18 -7.54
N LYS A 25 11.04 -4.63 -6.34
CA LYS A 25 12.04 -3.60 -6.00
C LYS A 25 13.46 -4.14 -6.17
N ARG A 26 13.67 -5.41 -5.79
CA ARG A 26 14.96 -6.07 -5.98
C ARG A 26 15.29 -6.23 -7.47
N ALA A 27 14.31 -6.63 -8.28
CA ALA A 27 14.49 -6.71 -9.74
C ALA A 27 14.92 -5.36 -10.31
N LEU A 28 14.30 -4.26 -9.85
CA LEU A 28 14.61 -2.91 -10.31
C LEU A 28 15.98 -2.42 -9.84
N GLN A 29 16.51 -2.92 -8.73
CA GLN A 29 17.88 -2.64 -8.30
C GLN A 29 18.90 -3.22 -9.28
N PHE A 30 18.61 -4.39 -9.86
CA PHE A 30 19.46 -5.02 -10.85
C PHE A 30 19.29 -4.45 -12.25
N ASN A 31 18.03 -4.06 -12.59
CA ASN A 31 17.74 -3.46 -13.89
C ASN A 31 16.62 -2.42 -13.74
N LYS A 32 17.02 -1.18 -13.58
CA LYS A 32 16.07 -0.05 -13.42
C LYS A 32 15.21 0.20 -14.66
N TYR A 33 15.58 -0.38 -15.81
CA TYR A 33 14.87 -0.25 -17.07
C TYR A 33 13.85 -1.36 -17.33
N HIS A 34 13.63 -2.23 -16.35
CA HIS A 34 12.70 -3.36 -16.48
C HIS A 34 11.26 -2.84 -16.37
N THR A 35 10.64 -2.54 -17.51
CA THR A 35 9.30 -1.93 -17.55
C THR A 35 8.22 -2.85 -17.01
N ASP A 36 8.29 -4.16 -17.24
CA ASP A 36 7.33 -5.11 -16.71
C ASP A 36 7.33 -5.12 -15.18
N ALA A 37 8.52 -5.06 -14.58
CA ALA A 37 8.63 -5.00 -13.13
C ALA A 37 8.02 -3.69 -12.57
N ARG A 38 8.24 -2.56 -13.26
CA ARG A 38 7.63 -1.29 -12.85
C ARG A 38 6.12 -1.31 -12.98
N ASN A 39 5.62 -1.88 -14.06
CA ASN A 39 4.18 -1.96 -14.29
C ASN A 39 3.50 -2.80 -13.20
N LEU A 40 4.08 -3.95 -12.88
CA LEU A 40 3.55 -4.82 -11.84
C LEU A 40 3.64 -4.16 -10.45
N LEU A 41 4.78 -3.52 -10.15
CA LEU A 41 4.95 -2.80 -8.88
C LEU A 41 3.91 -1.69 -8.75
N GLY A 42 3.62 -0.97 -9.82
CA GLY A 42 2.56 0.03 -9.85
C GLY A 42 1.20 -0.57 -9.52
N LEU A 43 0.86 -1.72 -10.12
CA LEU A 43 -0.39 -2.41 -9.81
C LEU A 43 -0.48 -2.81 -8.34
N ILE A 44 0.62 -3.29 -7.76
CA ILE A 44 0.67 -3.68 -6.36
C ILE A 44 0.47 -2.45 -5.46
N PHE A 45 1.14 -1.34 -5.74
CA PHE A 45 0.92 -0.10 -4.99
C PHE A 45 -0.53 0.34 -5.08
N TYR A 46 -1.12 0.26 -6.26
CA TYR A 46 -2.53 0.64 -6.46
C TYR A 46 -3.47 -0.22 -5.61
N GLU A 47 -3.25 -1.53 -5.61
CA GLU A 47 -4.02 -2.49 -4.81
C GLU A 47 -3.90 -2.22 -3.31
N MET A 48 -2.75 -1.74 -2.86
CA MET A 48 -2.49 -1.42 -1.46
C MET A 48 -2.90 0.00 -1.08
N GLY A 49 -3.55 0.71 -1.99
CA GLY A 49 -4.03 2.07 -1.75
C GLY A 49 -2.99 3.16 -1.91
N GLU A 50 -1.81 2.83 -2.40
CA GLU A 50 -0.72 3.79 -2.63
C GLU A 50 -0.76 4.28 -4.08
N THR A 51 -1.84 4.99 -4.42
CA THR A 51 -2.09 5.44 -5.80
C THR A 51 -1.00 6.35 -6.34
N SER A 52 -0.49 7.28 -5.54
CA SER A 52 0.58 8.19 -5.99
C SER A 52 1.84 7.43 -6.36
N ASP A 53 2.23 6.43 -5.56
CA ASP A 53 3.39 5.60 -5.86
C ASP A 53 3.18 4.74 -7.11
N ALA A 54 1.95 4.27 -7.32
CA ALA A 54 1.59 3.54 -8.53
C ALA A 54 1.78 4.40 -9.78
N LEU A 55 1.27 5.63 -9.74
CA LEU A 55 1.39 6.57 -10.85
C LEU A 55 2.84 6.87 -11.19
N ILE A 56 3.69 7.03 -10.19
CA ILE A 56 5.13 7.26 -10.38
C ILE A 56 5.75 6.11 -11.19
N GLN A 57 5.47 4.86 -10.80
CA GLN A 57 6.03 3.69 -11.51
C GLN A 57 5.56 3.62 -12.96
N TRP A 58 4.27 3.89 -13.20
CA TRP A 58 3.71 3.84 -14.55
C TRP A 58 4.24 4.97 -15.43
N VAL A 59 4.41 6.19 -14.89
CA VAL A 59 5.00 7.31 -15.64
C VAL A 59 6.44 7.01 -16.03
N ILE A 60 7.24 6.47 -15.11
CA ILE A 60 8.61 6.06 -15.42
C ILE A 60 8.60 4.99 -16.51
N SER A 61 7.72 4.01 -16.40
CA SER A 61 7.61 2.92 -17.39
C SER A 61 7.30 3.46 -18.78
N ILE A 62 6.35 4.39 -18.92
CA ILE A 62 6.00 5.00 -20.21
C ILE A 62 7.18 5.80 -20.77
N ASN A 63 7.93 6.50 -19.94
CA ASN A 63 9.11 7.24 -20.38
C ASN A 63 10.22 6.30 -20.90
N LEU A 64 10.34 5.12 -20.31
CA LEU A 64 11.31 4.11 -20.73
C LEU A 64 10.87 3.37 -22.00
N GLN A 65 9.58 3.11 -22.12
CA GLN A 65 9.00 2.38 -23.24
C GLN A 65 7.65 3.02 -23.63
N PRO A 66 7.66 4.01 -24.54
CA PRO A 66 6.44 4.75 -24.90
C PRO A 66 5.40 3.91 -25.64
N ASP A 67 5.83 2.89 -26.40
CA ASP A 67 4.94 2.09 -27.24
C ASP A 67 4.74 0.69 -26.68
N ASN A 68 3.57 0.10 -26.96
CA ASN A 68 3.23 -1.26 -26.52
C ASN A 68 3.45 -1.49 -25.03
N ASN A 69 2.95 -0.56 -24.23
CA ASN A 69 3.14 -0.57 -22.78
C ASN A 69 1.80 -0.45 -22.06
N ARG A 70 1.49 -1.48 -21.26
CA ARG A 70 0.22 -1.54 -20.50
C ARG A 70 0.08 -0.41 -19.49
N ALA A 71 1.18 0.21 -19.07
CA ALA A 71 1.13 1.34 -18.15
C ALA A 71 0.28 2.49 -18.69
N ASP A 72 0.23 2.67 -20.01
CA ASP A 72 -0.62 3.67 -20.65
C ASP A 72 -2.10 3.43 -20.30
N HIS A 73 -2.55 2.20 -20.38
CA HIS A 73 -3.91 1.80 -20.02
C HIS A 73 -4.20 2.05 -18.53
N TYR A 74 -3.27 1.70 -17.65
CA TYR A 74 -3.43 1.88 -16.21
C TYR A 74 -3.52 3.37 -15.84
N LEU A 75 -2.64 4.19 -16.42
CA LEU A 75 -2.68 5.64 -16.22
C LEU A 75 -4.00 6.24 -16.71
N ASP A 76 -4.44 5.83 -17.88
CA ASP A 76 -5.68 6.30 -18.48
C ASP A 76 -6.90 5.96 -17.60
N GLU A 77 -6.97 4.74 -17.08
CA GLU A 77 -8.05 4.32 -16.20
C GLU A 77 -8.12 5.16 -14.93
N VAL A 78 -6.98 5.43 -14.30
CA VAL A 78 -6.95 6.26 -13.08
C VAL A 78 -7.35 7.70 -13.40
N GLN A 79 -6.87 8.25 -14.52
CA GLN A 79 -7.15 9.62 -14.92
C GLN A 79 -8.62 9.85 -15.31
N ARG A 80 -9.29 8.81 -15.80
CA ARG A 80 -10.71 8.90 -16.18
C ARG A 80 -11.65 9.02 -14.99
N LYS A 81 -11.23 8.57 -13.81
CA LYS A 81 -12.07 8.66 -12.60
C LYS A 81 -12.01 10.08 -12.06
N PRO A 82 -13.14 10.82 -12.02
CA PRO A 82 -13.12 12.22 -11.55
C PRO A 82 -12.55 12.32 -10.14
N GLY A 83 -11.61 13.25 -9.96
CA GLY A 83 -11.03 13.55 -8.65
C GLY A 83 -10.06 12.50 -8.12
N GLN A 84 -9.76 11.43 -8.85
CA GLN A 84 -8.89 10.35 -8.37
C GLN A 84 -7.48 10.84 -8.04
N LEU A 85 -6.90 11.67 -8.90
CA LEU A 85 -5.55 12.21 -8.69
C LEU A 85 -5.51 13.14 -7.48
N GLU A 86 -6.53 13.97 -7.33
CA GLU A 86 -6.65 14.90 -6.20
C GLU A 86 -6.82 14.13 -4.89
N ILE A 87 -7.68 13.13 -4.86
CA ILE A 87 -7.87 12.25 -3.71
C ILE A 87 -6.55 11.58 -3.32
N ALA A 88 -5.81 11.05 -4.30
CA ALA A 88 -4.53 10.40 -4.05
C ALA A 88 -3.54 11.36 -3.39
N SER A 89 -3.43 12.58 -3.90
CA SER A 89 -2.54 13.61 -3.32
C SER A 89 -2.96 13.98 -1.90
N GLN A 90 -4.25 14.16 -1.66
CA GLN A 90 -4.78 14.47 -0.34
C GLN A 90 -4.56 13.33 0.66
N MET A 91 -4.68 12.08 0.22
CA MET A 91 -4.47 10.92 1.09
C MET A 91 -3.03 10.85 1.59
N VAL A 92 -2.05 11.15 0.75
CA VAL A 92 -0.65 11.21 1.16
C VAL A 92 -0.45 12.29 2.24
N LYS A 93 -0.98 13.48 2.01
CA LYS A 93 -0.87 14.60 2.97
C LYS A 93 -1.54 14.26 4.30
N LYS A 94 -2.74 13.71 4.25
CA LYS A 94 -3.50 13.34 5.45
C LYS A 94 -2.81 12.23 6.23
N PHE A 95 -2.26 11.25 5.52
CA PHE A 95 -1.52 10.17 6.17
C PHE A 95 -0.26 10.69 6.87
N ASN A 96 0.50 11.54 6.20
CA ASN A 96 1.71 12.15 6.79
C ASN A 96 1.36 13.00 8.01
N GLN A 97 0.23 13.70 7.97
CA GLN A 97 -0.27 14.46 9.11
C GLN A 97 -0.65 13.56 10.27
N ALA A 98 -1.32 12.44 10.00
CA ALA A 98 -1.67 11.45 11.02
C ALA A 98 -0.41 10.86 11.67
N LEU A 99 0.60 10.55 10.87
CA LEU A 99 1.87 10.05 11.34
C LEU A 99 2.56 11.08 12.26
N PHE A 100 2.54 12.35 11.87
CA PHE A 100 3.05 13.44 12.69
C PHE A 100 2.32 13.52 14.04
N TYR A 101 1.00 13.44 14.04
CA TYR A 101 0.20 13.42 15.28
C TYR A 101 0.61 12.26 16.19
N ALA A 102 0.76 11.06 15.62
CA ALA A 102 1.15 9.88 16.37
C ALA A 102 2.55 10.02 16.98
N GLN A 103 3.48 10.62 16.26
CA GLN A 103 4.85 10.85 16.71
C GLN A 103 4.96 11.94 17.78
N ASN A 104 3.95 12.80 17.90
CA ASN A 104 3.94 13.93 18.85
C ASN A 104 2.87 13.77 19.94
N ASP A 105 2.61 12.52 20.31
CA ASP A 105 1.70 12.17 21.41
C ASP A 105 0.27 12.71 21.26
N SER A 106 -0.15 12.98 20.02
CA SER A 106 -1.52 13.40 19.70
C SER A 106 -2.29 12.23 19.08
N ASP A 107 -2.31 11.10 19.77
CA ASP A 107 -2.88 9.84 19.26
C ASP A 107 -4.37 9.97 18.92
N ASP A 108 -5.11 10.76 19.68
CA ASP A 108 -6.54 11.01 19.44
C ASP A 108 -6.76 11.62 18.06
N LEU A 109 -5.95 12.62 17.70
CA LEU A 109 -6.02 13.26 16.40
C LEU A 109 -5.56 12.32 15.29
N ALA A 110 -4.52 11.53 15.56
CA ALA A 110 -4.04 10.54 14.61
C ALA A 110 -5.14 9.51 14.30
N VAL A 111 -5.78 8.94 15.31
CA VAL A 111 -6.86 7.97 15.15
C VAL A 111 -8.03 8.57 14.37
N LEU A 112 -8.44 9.78 14.72
CA LEU A 112 -9.53 10.46 14.03
C LEU A 112 -9.23 10.66 12.53
N GLN A 113 -8.01 11.11 12.24
CA GLN A 113 -7.56 11.33 10.86
C GLN A 113 -7.48 10.01 10.08
N LEU A 114 -6.93 8.96 10.70
CA LEU A 114 -6.80 7.64 10.06
C LEU A 114 -8.16 7.01 9.78
N LYS A 115 -9.13 7.17 10.66
CA LYS A 115 -10.49 6.69 10.43
C LYS A 115 -11.10 7.33 9.18
N ARG A 116 -10.90 8.63 8.99
CA ARG A 116 -11.36 9.34 7.79
C ARG A 116 -10.68 8.82 6.54
N ILE A 117 -9.37 8.57 6.64
CA ILE A 117 -8.58 8.04 5.52
C ILE A 117 -9.13 6.68 5.09
N VAL A 118 -9.32 5.74 6.01
CA VAL A 118 -9.79 4.39 5.67
C VAL A 118 -11.25 4.37 5.22
N ASP A 119 -12.07 5.35 5.63
CA ASP A 119 -13.43 5.50 5.13
C ASP A 119 -13.44 5.93 3.65
N GLU A 120 -12.57 6.88 3.29
CA GLU A 120 -12.45 7.35 1.91
C GLU A 120 -11.69 6.36 1.02
N LYS A 121 -10.70 5.65 1.59
CA LYS A 121 -9.85 4.72 0.84
C LYS A 121 -9.66 3.43 1.65
N PRO A 122 -10.64 2.52 1.58
CA PRO A 122 -10.64 1.30 2.40
C PRO A 122 -9.48 0.35 2.15
N ASN A 123 -8.81 0.45 1.00
CA ASN A 123 -7.68 -0.40 0.66
C ASN A 123 -6.31 0.20 1.04
N PHE A 124 -6.28 1.30 1.77
CA PHE A 124 -5.02 1.94 2.15
C PHE A 124 -4.38 1.18 3.31
N VAL A 125 -3.54 0.21 2.97
CA VAL A 125 -2.93 -0.73 3.93
C VAL A 125 -2.14 -0.02 5.02
N LYS A 126 -1.32 0.96 4.66
CA LYS A 126 -0.50 1.72 5.63
C LYS A 126 -1.36 2.40 6.70
N ALA A 127 -2.51 2.92 6.31
CA ALA A 127 -3.42 3.60 7.25
C ALA A 127 -4.03 2.59 8.23
N HIS A 128 -4.46 1.44 7.73
CA HIS A 128 -4.98 0.38 8.61
C HIS A 128 -3.91 -0.12 9.59
N LEU A 129 -2.65 -0.26 9.13
CA LEU A 129 -1.55 -0.71 10.00
C LEU A 129 -1.26 0.30 11.11
N LEU A 130 -1.19 1.57 10.78
CA LEU A 130 -0.93 2.62 11.78
C LEU A 130 -2.10 2.71 12.78
N LEU A 131 -3.32 2.62 12.27
CA LEU A 131 -4.51 2.63 13.12
C LEU A 131 -4.51 1.45 14.09
N ALA A 132 -4.16 0.25 13.60
CA ALA A 132 -4.04 -0.94 14.44
C ALA A 132 -2.99 -0.76 15.54
N LEU A 133 -1.82 -0.21 15.18
CA LEU A 133 -0.75 0.04 16.14
C LEU A 133 -1.22 0.98 17.26
N LEU A 134 -1.91 2.06 16.91
CA LEU A 134 -2.42 3.02 17.89
C LEU A 134 -3.46 2.38 18.80
N TYR A 135 -4.38 1.58 18.25
CA TYR A 135 -5.33 0.84 19.06
C TYR A 135 -4.65 -0.14 20.03
N MET A 136 -3.61 -0.83 19.56
CA MET A 136 -2.84 -1.75 20.41
C MET A 136 -2.16 -1.01 21.57
N GLU A 137 -1.59 0.16 21.31
CA GLU A 137 -0.94 0.97 22.33
C GLU A 137 -1.92 1.45 23.41
N HIS A 138 -3.19 1.61 23.05
CA HIS A 138 -4.25 2.02 23.98
C HIS A 138 -5.05 0.83 24.54
N GLY A 139 -4.62 -0.39 24.26
CA GLY A 139 -5.28 -1.58 24.80
C GLY A 139 -6.60 -1.93 24.14
N ASP A 140 -6.96 -1.30 23.03
CA ASP A 140 -8.17 -1.61 22.27
C ASP A 140 -7.89 -2.69 21.25
N TYR A 141 -7.73 -3.92 21.74
CA TYR A 141 -7.32 -5.05 20.91
C TYR A 141 -8.41 -5.51 19.94
N THR A 142 -9.66 -5.30 20.26
CA THR A 142 -10.77 -5.63 19.37
C THR A 142 -10.73 -4.78 18.10
N LYS A 143 -10.58 -3.48 18.23
CA LYS A 143 -10.49 -2.57 17.09
C LYS A 143 -9.19 -2.80 16.31
N ALA A 144 -8.09 -3.05 17.02
CA ALA A 144 -6.82 -3.38 16.37
C ALA A 144 -6.97 -4.62 15.50
N GLY A 145 -7.60 -5.66 16.02
CA GLY A 145 -7.83 -6.90 15.26
C GLY A 145 -8.63 -6.69 13.97
N LYS A 146 -9.64 -5.82 14.01
CA LYS A 146 -10.44 -5.49 12.82
C LYS A 146 -9.60 -4.81 11.74
N SER A 147 -8.76 -3.85 12.15
CA SER A 147 -7.85 -3.16 11.20
C SER A 147 -6.84 -4.13 10.59
N LEU A 148 -6.28 -5.02 11.40
CA LEU A 148 -5.31 -6.02 10.94
C LEU A 148 -5.96 -7.06 10.01
N PHE A 149 -7.18 -7.46 10.31
CA PHE A 149 -7.94 -8.36 9.45
C PHE A 149 -8.12 -7.74 8.06
N LYS A 150 -8.44 -6.45 8.02
CA LYS A 150 -8.57 -5.74 6.74
C LYS A 150 -7.27 -5.73 5.95
N VAL A 151 -6.14 -5.50 6.61
CA VAL A 151 -4.83 -5.57 5.96
C VAL A 151 -4.60 -6.96 5.35
N LEU A 152 -4.87 -8.02 6.10
CA LEU A 152 -4.62 -9.39 5.66
C LEU A 152 -5.58 -9.83 4.55
N GLN A 153 -6.75 -9.20 4.41
CA GLN A 153 -7.62 -9.44 3.27
C GLN A 153 -7.05 -8.87 1.97
N ILE A 154 -6.30 -7.76 2.06
CA ILE A 154 -5.69 -7.09 0.91
C ILE A 154 -4.33 -7.73 0.60
N ASP A 155 -3.50 -7.90 1.62
CA ASP A 155 -2.13 -8.40 1.56
C ASP A 155 -2.00 -9.57 2.54
N ASN A 156 -2.16 -10.78 2.04
CA ASN A 156 -2.40 -11.97 2.89
C ASN A 156 -1.19 -12.41 3.72
N ASN A 157 0.02 -11.98 3.37
CA ASN A 157 1.24 -12.31 4.10
C ASN A 157 1.97 -11.08 4.61
N ASN A 158 1.23 -10.00 4.92
CA ASN A 158 1.84 -8.81 5.49
C ASN A 158 2.50 -9.16 6.83
N GLU A 159 3.82 -8.99 6.91
CA GLU A 159 4.60 -9.40 8.07
C GLU A 159 4.21 -8.64 9.35
N LYS A 160 4.04 -7.33 9.25
CA LYS A 160 3.63 -6.50 10.39
C LYS A 160 2.24 -6.90 10.87
N ALA A 161 1.30 -7.06 9.95
CA ALA A 161 -0.06 -7.43 10.29
C ALA A 161 -0.10 -8.80 10.96
N THR A 162 0.67 -9.77 10.46
CA THR A 162 0.75 -11.11 11.05
C THR A 162 1.28 -11.07 12.48
N ARG A 163 2.39 -10.33 12.71
CA ARG A 163 2.99 -10.20 14.05
C ARG A 163 2.04 -9.48 15.01
N TYR A 164 1.43 -8.41 14.56
CA TYR A 164 0.49 -7.65 15.40
C TYR A 164 -0.75 -8.49 15.72
N MET A 165 -1.24 -9.28 14.76
CA MET A 165 -2.39 -10.15 14.99
C MET A 165 -2.09 -11.21 16.04
N GLU A 166 -0.90 -11.80 16.03
CA GLU A 166 -0.47 -12.74 17.06
C GLU A 166 -0.48 -12.08 18.44
N TYR A 167 0.04 -10.87 18.53
CA TYR A 167 0.04 -10.10 19.78
C TYR A 167 -1.39 -9.82 20.26
N VAL A 168 -2.26 -9.39 19.36
CA VAL A 168 -3.67 -9.09 19.67
C VAL A 168 -4.38 -10.35 20.17
N LYS A 169 -4.19 -11.49 19.51
CA LYS A 169 -4.82 -12.75 19.90
C LYS A 169 -4.36 -13.22 21.27
N SER A 170 -3.10 -12.95 21.64
CA SER A 170 -2.58 -13.31 22.96
C SER A 170 -3.19 -12.46 24.08
N ARG A 171 -3.83 -11.34 23.77
CA ARG A 171 -4.43 -10.39 24.72
C ARG A 171 -5.96 -10.46 24.77
N THR A 172 -6.53 -11.25 23.89
CA THR A 172 -7.99 -11.49 23.84
C THR A 172 -8.29 -12.97 24.15
#